data_a4604eb4f78de9be31017cb2b9045963
#
_entry.id   a4604eb4f78de9be31017cb2b9045963
#
_cell.length_a   1.000
_cell.length_b   1.000
_cell.length_c   1.000
_cell.angle_alpha   90.00
_cell.angle_beta   90.00
_cell.angle_gamma   90.00
#
_symmetry.space_group_name_H-M   'P 1'
#
loop_
_entity.id
_entity.type
_entity.pdbx_description
1 polymer ?
#
loop_
_entity_poly.entity_id
_entity_poly.type
_entity_poly.pdbx_seq_one_letter_code
_entity_poly.pdbx_strand_id
1 'polypeptide(L)'
;DNIPMLKEYLRASVLDYSSLYLNTEMFNAYQNYINSISGVNAQITPDAYAVTITQSLMGLELGEEYVERYFSSDSKKEIEDLASVIIDTFENRIKELDWMSDETKNVAIEKLSAISIRIGYPDYLINYTNRDYSIRSIEDGGTIMEYLIDYNKMAHNQDVTLINEKVPVNKESWTLTPQTVNAYYDRANNCIVIPAGILQAPYYSPNASYEGNLGGIGSVIAHEITHAFDNVGSQFDKDGNLNDWWKAEDFSAFNQICKQFVSEYDKLEVMDGCFVDGKLTLSENIADIGGMACVLD
;
A
#
# COMPACT_ATOMS: atom_id res chain seq x y z
N ASP A 1 -28.76 25.89 8.62
CA ASP A 1 -27.58 26.48 8.01
C ASP A 1 -26.36 26.11 8.86
N ASN A 2 -25.56 25.16 8.41
CA ASN A 2 -24.44 24.57 9.16
C ASN A 2 -23.09 25.29 8.91
N ILE A 3 -23.10 26.43 8.20
CA ILE A 3 -21.87 27.16 7.81
C ILE A 3 -21.00 27.55 9.04
N PRO A 4 -21.55 28.04 10.16
CA PRO A 4 -20.72 28.35 11.33
C PRO A 4 -19.99 27.12 11.87
N MET A 5 -20.68 25.99 12.01
CA MET A 5 -20.10 24.75 12.49
C MET A 5 -19.02 24.22 11.52
N LEU A 6 -19.23 24.29 10.22
CA LEU A 6 -18.24 23.91 9.22
C LEU A 6 -16.97 24.78 9.30
N LYS A 7 -17.13 26.10 9.52
CA LYS A 7 -15.98 27.00 9.72
C LYS A 7 -15.17 26.62 10.95
N GLU A 8 -15.81 26.31 12.07
CA GLU A 8 -15.10 25.88 13.28
C GLU A 8 -14.43 24.52 13.09
N TYR A 9 -15.08 23.59 12.41
CA TYR A 9 -14.47 22.32 12.05
C TYR A 9 -13.20 22.50 11.19
N LEU A 10 -13.27 23.33 10.14
CA LEU A 10 -12.12 23.62 9.28
C LEU A 10 -10.98 24.30 10.06
N ARG A 11 -11.30 25.23 10.98
CA ARG A 11 -10.31 25.87 11.85
C ARG A 11 -9.61 24.86 12.75
N ALA A 12 -10.39 23.97 13.37
CA ALA A 12 -9.85 22.92 14.23
C ALA A 12 -8.96 21.95 13.43
N SER A 13 -9.39 21.54 12.23
CA SER A 13 -8.61 20.67 11.35
C SER A 13 -7.29 21.31 10.91
N VAL A 14 -7.30 22.60 10.56
CA VAL A 14 -6.09 23.33 10.20
C VAL A 14 -5.14 23.46 11.40
N LEU A 15 -5.67 23.74 12.60
CA LEU A 15 -4.85 23.83 13.81
C LEU A 15 -4.24 22.47 14.17
N ASP A 16 -5.03 21.41 14.12
CA ASP A 16 -4.58 20.04 14.37
C ASP A 16 -3.44 19.66 13.42
N TYR A 17 -3.65 19.80 12.11
CA TYR A 17 -2.62 19.55 11.09
C TYR A 17 -1.36 20.39 11.30
N SER A 18 -1.53 21.68 11.64
CA SER A 18 -0.41 22.62 11.81
C SER A 18 0.34 22.41 13.12
N SER A 19 -0.26 21.78 14.14
CA SER A 19 0.32 21.61 15.47
C SER A 19 1.70 20.95 15.46
N LEU A 20 1.92 20.06 14.50
CA LEU A 20 3.20 19.37 14.29
C LEU A 20 4.34 20.28 13.82
N TYR A 21 4.03 21.46 13.25
CA TYR A 21 4.97 22.29 12.51
C TYR A 21 5.16 23.70 13.07
N LEU A 22 4.32 24.09 14.04
CA LEU A 22 4.31 25.48 14.53
C LEU A 22 5.42 25.76 15.55
N ASN A 23 5.48 24.99 16.61
CA ASN A 23 6.48 25.11 17.67
C ASN A 23 6.55 23.86 18.54
N THR A 24 7.56 23.78 19.40
CA THR A 24 7.80 22.64 20.28
C THR A 24 6.65 22.38 21.27
N GLU A 25 5.99 23.42 21.75
CA GLU A 25 4.88 23.27 22.70
C GLU A 25 3.68 22.59 22.05
N MET A 26 3.30 23.02 20.86
CA MET A 26 2.22 22.42 20.07
C MET A 26 2.58 20.99 19.64
N PHE A 27 3.80 20.76 19.21
CA PHE A 27 4.29 19.43 18.88
C PHE A 27 4.19 18.46 20.07
N ASN A 28 4.64 18.88 21.24
CA ASN A 28 4.56 18.06 22.46
C ASN A 28 3.11 17.81 22.89
N ALA A 29 2.24 18.80 22.76
CA ALA A 29 0.82 18.63 23.05
C ALA A 29 0.17 17.60 22.13
N TYR A 30 0.47 17.66 20.83
CA TYR A 30 0.01 16.68 19.84
C TYR A 30 0.54 15.27 20.16
N GLN A 31 1.83 15.12 20.44
CA GLN A 31 2.43 13.83 20.79
C GLN A 31 1.77 13.22 22.04
N ASN A 32 1.52 14.03 23.07
CA ASN A 32 0.86 13.58 24.28
C ASN A 32 -0.59 13.12 24.00
N TYR A 33 -1.30 13.84 23.13
CA TYR A 33 -2.64 13.47 22.71
C TYR A 33 -2.64 12.12 21.98
N ILE A 34 -1.80 11.97 20.94
CA ILE A 34 -1.69 10.70 20.19
C ILE A 34 -1.29 9.55 21.10
N ASN A 35 -0.31 9.74 21.98
CA ASN A 35 0.12 8.71 22.92
C ASN A 35 -1.03 8.30 23.87
N SER A 36 -1.88 9.24 24.28
CA SER A 36 -3.00 8.95 25.16
C SER A 36 -4.07 8.07 24.51
N ILE A 37 -4.31 8.22 23.21
CA ILE A 37 -5.30 7.41 22.47
C ILE A 37 -4.71 6.09 21.93
N SER A 38 -3.43 6.05 21.62
CA SER A 38 -2.77 4.83 21.13
C SER A 38 -2.28 3.91 22.24
N GLY A 39 -2.28 4.35 23.50
CA GLY A 39 -1.72 3.59 24.61
C GLY A 39 -0.19 3.45 24.57
N VAL A 40 0.49 4.20 23.69
CA VAL A 40 1.94 4.18 23.51
C VAL A 40 2.58 5.29 24.34
N ASN A 41 3.66 4.99 25.03
CA ASN A 41 4.38 5.95 25.88
C ASN A 41 5.75 6.27 25.29
N ALA A 42 5.79 6.60 23.98
CA ALA A 42 7.02 6.94 23.26
C ALA A 42 6.92 8.36 22.69
N GLN A 43 8.01 9.13 22.82
CA GLN A 43 8.13 10.41 22.16
C GLN A 43 9.03 10.25 20.92
N ILE A 44 8.57 10.80 19.80
CA ILE A 44 9.40 10.89 18.59
C ILE A 44 10.47 11.94 18.84
N THR A 45 11.72 11.59 18.60
CA THR A 45 12.82 12.56 18.69
C THR A 45 12.73 13.58 17.56
N PRO A 46 13.25 14.81 17.73
CA PRO A 46 13.27 15.80 16.67
C PRO A 46 13.92 15.31 15.36
N ASP A 47 14.98 14.52 15.45
CA ASP A 47 15.68 13.95 14.28
C ASP A 47 14.79 12.93 13.56
N ALA A 48 14.15 12.02 14.28
CA ALA A 48 13.22 11.05 13.69
C ALA A 48 12.02 11.76 13.05
N TYR A 49 11.54 12.83 13.68
CA TYR A 49 10.47 13.65 13.13
C TYR A 49 10.89 14.39 11.85
N ALA A 50 12.10 14.96 11.81
CA ALA A 50 12.63 15.61 10.62
C ALA A 50 12.72 14.63 9.43
N VAL A 51 13.18 13.39 9.69
CA VAL A 51 13.19 12.32 8.67
C VAL A 51 11.77 12.02 8.17
N THR A 52 10.80 11.88 9.08
CA THR A 52 9.39 11.62 8.70
C THR A 52 8.82 12.74 7.81
N ILE A 53 9.07 14.01 8.16
CA ILE A 53 8.62 15.15 7.35
C ILE A 53 9.31 15.14 6.00
N THR A 54 10.62 14.97 5.96
CA THR A 54 11.38 14.93 4.71
C THR A 54 10.85 13.82 3.81
N GLN A 55 10.57 12.65 4.37
CA GLN A 55 10.00 11.53 3.63
C GLN A 55 8.59 11.83 3.09
N SER A 56 7.76 12.55 3.85
CA SER A 56 6.41 12.91 3.39
C SER A 56 6.39 13.97 2.28
N LEU A 57 7.38 14.84 2.25
CA LEU A 57 7.46 15.96 1.31
C LEU A 57 8.33 15.67 0.08
N MET A 58 9.39 14.89 0.27
CA MET A 58 10.42 14.58 -0.73
C MET A 58 10.63 13.06 -0.87
N GLY A 59 9.56 12.30 -0.67
CA GLY A 59 9.65 10.84 -0.59
C GLY A 59 10.14 10.18 -1.88
N LEU A 60 9.81 10.75 -3.05
CA LEU A 60 10.26 10.22 -4.34
C LEU A 60 11.73 10.56 -4.60
N GLU A 61 12.17 11.78 -4.28
CA GLU A 61 13.56 12.19 -4.39
C GLU A 61 14.47 11.37 -3.46
N LEU A 62 14.02 11.13 -2.22
CA LEU A 62 14.70 10.20 -1.30
C LEU A 62 14.67 8.76 -1.81
N GLY A 63 13.59 8.38 -2.50
CA GLY A 63 13.44 7.08 -3.13
C GLY A 63 14.45 6.84 -4.24
N GLU A 64 14.74 7.85 -5.05
CA GLU A 64 15.78 7.81 -6.09
C GLU A 64 17.16 7.53 -5.48
N GLU A 65 17.55 8.30 -4.45
CA GLU A 65 18.80 8.10 -3.71
C GLU A 65 18.87 6.72 -3.03
N TYR A 66 17.73 6.24 -2.50
CA TYR A 66 17.66 4.93 -1.88
C TYR A 66 17.88 3.80 -2.90
N VAL A 67 17.21 3.87 -4.04
CA VAL A 67 17.31 2.87 -5.10
C VAL A 67 18.74 2.83 -5.66
N GLU A 68 19.35 3.98 -5.95
CA GLU A 68 20.72 4.05 -6.45
C GLU A 68 21.72 3.36 -5.52
N ARG A 69 21.51 3.46 -4.21
CA ARG A 69 22.44 2.92 -3.20
C ARG A 69 22.18 1.46 -2.82
N TYR A 70 20.92 1.05 -2.81
CA TYR A 70 20.51 -0.19 -2.13
C TYR A 70 19.74 -1.19 -2.98
N PHE A 71 19.37 -0.85 -4.22
CA PHE A 71 18.56 -1.75 -5.04
C PHE A 71 19.11 -1.88 -6.46
N SER A 72 19.57 -3.08 -6.84
CA SER A 72 20.16 -3.32 -8.17
C SER A 72 19.13 -3.73 -9.21
N SER A 73 19.46 -3.50 -10.48
CA SER A 73 18.67 -3.98 -11.62
C SER A 73 18.60 -5.52 -11.68
N ASP A 74 19.66 -6.20 -11.23
CA ASP A 74 19.70 -7.66 -11.19
C ASP A 74 18.72 -8.21 -10.16
N SER A 75 18.65 -7.58 -8.99
CA SER A 75 17.64 -7.92 -7.95
C SER A 75 16.22 -7.68 -8.47
N LYS A 76 15.97 -6.58 -9.18
CA LYS A 76 14.66 -6.29 -9.80
C LYS A 76 14.25 -7.45 -10.71
N LYS A 77 15.15 -7.87 -11.62
CA LYS A 77 14.88 -8.96 -12.55
C LYS A 77 14.63 -10.28 -11.84
N GLU A 78 15.42 -10.63 -10.84
CA GLU A 78 15.23 -11.88 -10.07
C GLU A 78 13.85 -11.94 -9.43
N ILE A 79 13.37 -10.82 -8.90
CA ILE A 79 12.06 -10.72 -8.25
C ILE A 79 10.93 -10.73 -9.29
N GLU A 80 11.12 -10.13 -10.47
CA GLU A 80 10.20 -10.25 -11.61
C GLU A 80 10.05 -11.72 -12.06
N ASP A 81 11.16 -12.44 -12.17
CA ASP A 81 11.16 -13.86 -12.52
C ASP A 81 10.44 -14.70 -11.45
N LEU A 82 10.68 -14.42 -10.16
CA LEU A 82 9.98 -15.07 -9.03
C LEU A 82 8.48 -14.80 -9.06
N ALA A 83 8.07 -13.55 -9.28
CA ALA A 83 6.67 -13.18 -9.40
C ALA A 83 5.95 -13.89 -10.55
N SER A 84 6.63 -14.10 -11.67
CA SER A 84 6.09 -14.86 -12.80
C SER A 84 5.80 -16.32 -12.42
N VAL A 85 6.71 -16.98 -11.71
CA VAL A 85 6.50 -18.36 -11.22
C VAL A 85 5.30 -18.43 -10.26
N ILE A 86 5.15 -17.45 -9.39
CA ILE A 86 4.02 -17.39 -8.44
C ILE A 86 2.69 -17.20 -9.20
N ILE A 87 2.65 -16.37 -10.25
CA ILE A 87 1.45 -16.21 -11.09
C ILE A 87 1.08 -17.53 -11.78
N ASP A 88 2.05 -18.22 -12.36
CA ASP A 88 1.81 -19.51 -13.00
C ASP A 88 1.26 -20.56 -12.02
N THR A 89 1.79 -20.57 -10.80
CA THR A 89 1.28 -21.44 -9.71
C THR A 89 -0.16 -21.07 -9.32
N PHE A 90 -0.44 -19.78 -9.20
CA PHE A 90 -1.80 -19.28 -8.91
C PHE A 90 -2.81 -19.70 -10.00
N GLU A 91 -2.42 -19.57 -11.26
CA GLU A 91 -3.25 -20.00 -12.39
C GLU A 91 -3.58 -21.49 -12.32
N ASN A 92 -2.58 -22.34 -12.02
CA ASN A 92 -2.80 -23.77 -11.86
C ASN A 92 -3.72 -24.07 -10.68
N ARG A 93 -3.56 -23.41 -9.53
CA ARG A 93 -4.45 -23.55 -8.38
C ARG A 93 -5.90 -23.16 -8.71
N ILE A 94 -6.13 -22.06 -9.44
CA ILE A 94 -7.49 -21.68 -9.88
C ILE A 94 -8.10 -22.79 -10.75
N LYS A 95 -7.34 -23.37 -11.68
CA LYS A 95 -7.81 -24.47 -12.53
C LYS A 95 -8.25 -25.70 -11.73
N GLU A 96 -7.60 -25.98 -10.62
CA GLU A 96 -7.85 -27.15 -9.77
C GLU A 96 -8.97 -26.97 -8.76
N LEU A 97 -9.53 -25.76 -8.57
CA LEU A 97 -10.64 -25.53 -7.64
C LEU A 97 -11.88 -26.34 -8.06
N ASP A 98 -12.37 -27.19 -7.20
CA ASP A 98 -13.52 -28.08 -7.45
C ASP A 98 -14.89 -27.40 -7.21
N TRP A 99 -14.91 -26.31 -6.43
CA TRP A 99 -16.12 -25.57 -6.07
C TRP A 99 -16.49 -24.45 -7.06
N MET A 100 -15.60 -24.09 -7.98
CA MET A 100 -15.75 -23.01 -8.95
C MET A 100 -16.01 -23.57 -10.36
N SER A 101 -17.00 -23.02 -11.06
CA SER A 101 -17.31 -23.41 -12.45
C SER A 101 -16.20 -22.95 -13.42
N ASP A 102 -16.12 -23.64 -14.56
CA ASP A 102 -15.10 -23.30 -15.59
C ASP A 102 -15.27 -21.87 -16.13
N GLU A 103 -16.50 -21.36 -16.22
CA GLU A 103 -16.73 -19.99 -16.66
C GLU A 103 -16.13 -18.97 -15.68
N THR A 104 -16.37 -19.14 -14.37
CA THR A 104 -15.81 -18.24 -13.34
C THR A 104 -14.28 -18.38 -13.26
N LYS A 105 -13.75 -19.62 -13.39
CA LYS A 105 -12.30 -19.87 -13.46
C LYS A 105 -11.65 -19.10 -14.61
N ASN A 106 -12.23 -19.13 -15.81
CA ASN A 106 -11.70 -18.45 -16.97
C ASN A 106 -11.63 -16.92 -16.73
N VAL A 107 -12.66 -16.31 -16.15
CA VAL A 107 -12.63 -14.88 -15.82
C VAL A 107 -11.62 -14.58 -14.72
N ALA A 108 -11.48 -15.44 -13.71
CA ALA A 108 -10.46 -15.29 -12.68
C ALA A 108 -9.04 -15.37 -13.27
N ILE A 109 -8.79 -16.29 -14.21
CA ILE A 109 -7.50 -16.41 -14.92
C ILE A 109 -7.23 -15.19 -15.83
N GLU A 110 -8.26 -14.68 -16.52
CA GLU A 110 -8.12 -13.42 -17.27
C GLU A 110 -7.73 -12.25 -16.35
N LYS A 111 -8.35 -12.17 -15.15
CA LYS A 111 -8.01 -11.14 -14.17
C LYS A 111 -6.59 -11.30 -13.64
N LEU A 112 -6.19 -12.51 -13.29
CA LEU A 112 -4.81 -12.83 -12.85
C LEU A 112 -3.78 -12.44 -13.91
N SER A 113 -4.01 -12.82 -15.18
CA SER A 113 -3.11 -12.52 -16.29
C SER A 113 -3.03 -11.01 -16.61
N ALA A 114 -4.03 -10.23 -16.20
CA ALA A 114 -4.08 -8.80 -16.37
C ALA A 114 -3.45 -8.02 -15.20
N ILE A 115 -2.99 -8.70 -14.14
CA ILE A 115 -2.31 -8.04 -13.01
C ILE A 115 -1.00 -7.43 -13.50
N SER A 116 -0.84 -6.13 -13.34
CA SER A 116 0.44 -5.44 -13.54
C SER A 116 1.28 -5.56 -12.27
N ILE A 117 2.53 -6.04 -12.40
CA ILE A 117 3.46 -6.15 -11.27
C ILE A 117 4.51 -5.05 -11.40
N ARG A 118 4.66 -4.24 -10.34
CA ARG A 118 5.56 -3.10 -10.28
C ARG A 118 6.55 -3.30 -9.15
N ILE A 119 7.83 -3.44 -9.50
CA ILE A 119 8.89 -3.85 -8.57
C ILE A 119 9.93 -2.76 -8.44
N GLY A 120 10.28 -2.47 -7.18
CA GLY A 120 11.38 -1.60 -6.80
C GLY A 120 11.03 -0.12 -6.82
N TYR A 121 10.82 0.45 -7.99
CA TYR A 121 10.62 1.88 -8.18
C TYR A 121 9.89 2.17 -9.51
N PRO A 122 9.17 3.31 -9.61
CA PRO A 122 8.51 3.73 -10.84
C PRO A 122 9.51 4.31 -11.86
N ASP A 123 9.28 4.06 -13.13
CA ASP A 123 10.18 4.53 -14.21
C ASP A 123 10.25 6.07 -14.34
N TYR A 124 9.28 6.81 -13.78
CA TYR A 124 9.25 8.28 -13.78
C TYR A 124 10.06 8.92 -12.66
N LEU A 125 10.71 8.15 -11.76
CA LEU A 125 11.60 8.71 -10.73
C LEU A 125 12.70 9.60 -11.31
N ILE A 126 13.23 9.21 -12.47
CA ILE A 126 14.36 9.87 -13.13
C ILE A 126 14.04 11.30 -13.61
N ASN A 127 12.78 11.74 -13.61
CA ASN A 127 12.36 13.05 -14.12
C ASN A 127 11.75 13.98 -13.05
N TYR A 128 11.84 13.61 -11.77
CA TYR A 128 11.18 14.36 -10.69
C TYR A 128 11.90 15.63 -10.25
N THR A 129 13.11 15.88 -10.74
CA THR A 129 13.97 17.01 -10.38
C THR A 129 13.47 18.38 -10.86
N ASN A 130 12.35 18.46 -11.56
CA ASN A 130 11.79 19.73 -12.10
C ASN A 130 10.67 20.32 -11.24
N ARG A 131 10.63 20.06 -9.93
CA ARG A 131 9.71 20.77 -9.04
C ARG A 131 10.30 22.16 -8.74
N ASP A 132 9.67 23.17 -9.31
CA ASP A 132 10.07 24.58 -9.13
C ASP A 132 9.49 25.13 -7.81
N TYR A 133 10.09 24.72 -6.67
CA TYR A 133 9.86 25.37 -5.39
C TYR A 133 11.17 25.75 -4.71
N SER A 134 11.26 26.99 -4.29
CA SER A 134 12.41 27.49 -3.55
C SER A 134 12.17 27.36 -2.04
N ILE A 135 12.99 26.53 -1.38
CA ILE A 135 13.03 26.48 0.07
C ILE A 135 13.92 27.63 0.54
N ARG A 136 13.36 28.58 1.32
CA ARG A 136 14.18 29.57 2.01
C ARG A 136 14.91 28.91 3.16
N SER A 137 16.18 29.26 3.36
CA SER A 137 16.93 28.79 4.52
C SER A 137 16.37 29.37 5.82
N ILE A 138 16.70 28.75 6.96
CA ILE A 138 16.31 29.25 8.29
C ILE A 138 16.94 30.62 8.52
N GLU A 139 18.18 30.85 8.05
CA GLU A 139 18.87 32.12 8.15
C GLU A 139 18.15 33.24 7.39
N ASP A 140 17.46 32.88 6.29
CA ASP A 140 16.62 33.80 5.51
C ASP A 140 15.18 33.91 6.04
N GLY A 141 14.91 33.34 7.21
CA GLY A 141 13.60 33.38 7.86
C GLY A 141 12.59 32.38 7.28
N GLY A 142 13.03 31.35 6.57
CA GLY A 142 12.17 30.28 6.06
C GLY A 142 11.63 29.42 7.20
N THR A 143 10.39 28.93 7.05
CA THR A 143 9.74 28.02 8.00
C THR A 143 9.20 26.80 7.28
N ILE A 144 9.12 25.68 7.99
CA ILE A 144 8.49 24.46 7.46
C ILE A 144 7.02 24.69 7.09
N MET A 145 6.33 25.57 7.80
CA MET A 145 4.92 25.91 7.50
C MET A 145 4.77 26.62 6.15
N GLU A 146 5.66 27.57 5.81
CA GLU A 146 5.65 28.20 4.48
C GLU A 146 5.84 27.18 3.38
N TYR A 147 6.83 26.30 3.56
CA TYR A 147 7.08 25.21 2.62
C TYR A 147 5.86 24.29 2.43
N LEU A 148 5.24 23.87 3.53
CA LEU A 148 4.03 23.02 3.47
C LEU A 148 2.85 23.71 2.78
N ILE A 149 2.66 25.01 3.04
CA ILE A 149 1.61 25.79 2.39
C ILE A 149 1.86 25.87 0.87
N ASP A 150 3.09 26.13 0.46
CA ASP A 150 3.43 26.25 -0.96
C ASP A 150 3.38 24.89 -1.66
N TYR A 151 3.85 23.83 -1.02
CA TYR A 151 3.72 22.46 -1.50
C TYR A 151 2.24 22.06 -1.72
N ASN A 152 1.38 22.31 -0.73
CA ASN A 152 -0.05 21.97 -0.84
C ASN A 152 -0.76 22.81 -1.92
N LYS A 153 -0.40 24.09 -2.08
CA LYS A 153 -0.91 24.94 -3.18
C LYS A 153 -0.48 24.38 -4.55
N MET A 154 0.78 24.00 -4.69
CA MET A 154 1.31 23.41 -5.92
C MET A 154 0.57 22.11 -6.26
N ALA A 155 0.46 21.19 -5.29
CA ALA A 155 -0.25 19.93 -5.48
C ALA A 155 -1.71 20.14 -5.88
N HIS A 156 -2.42 21.04 -5.17
CA HIS A 156 -3.80 21.40 -5.51
C HIS A 156 -3.94 21.99 -6.91
N ASN A 157 -3.05 22.90 -7.31
CA ASN A 157 -3.08 23.49 -8.64
C ASN A 157 -2.82 22.45 -9.73
N GLN A 158 -1.94 21.49 -9.47
CA GLN A 158 -1.69 20.37 -10.37
C GLN A 158 -2.94 19.51 -10.54
N ASP A 159 -3.62 19.14 -9.45
CA ASP A 159 -4.87 18.39 -9.49
C ASP A 159 -5.97 19.11 -10.28
N VAL A 160 -6.13 20.42 -10.02
CA VAL A 160 -7.09 21.26 -10.75
C VAL A 160 -6.76 21.32 -12.25
N THR A 161 -5.49 21.39 -12.60
CA THR A 161 -5.05 21.37 -14.01
C THR A 161 -5.37 20.03 -14.66
N LEU A 162 -5.04 18.89 -14.01
CA LEU A 162 -5.36 17.56 -14.51
C LEU A 162 -6.86 17.37 -14.76
N ILE A 163 -7.72 17.86 -13.85
CA ILE A 163 -9.16 17.80 -13.97
C ILE A 163 -9.66 18.67 -15.15
N ASN A 164 -9.19 19.92 -15.24
CA ASN A 164 -9.63 20.86 -16.27
C ASN A 164 -9.21 20.44 -17.68
N GLU A 165 -8.00 19.89 -17.81
CA GLU A 165 -7.45 19.39 -19.07
C GLU A 165 -7.93 17.98 -19.40
N LYS A 166 -8.73 17.35 -18.50
CA LYS A 166 -9.22 15.98 -18.64
C LYS A 166 -8.09 14.97 -18.92
N VAL A 167 -6.97 15.17 -18.25
CA VAL A 167 -5.83 14.24 -18.36
C VAL A 167 -6.26 12.87 -17.84
N PRO A 168 -6.04 11.78 -18.60
CA PRO A 168 -6.35 10.45 -18.12
C PRO A 168 -5.61 10.14 -16.80
N VAL A 169 -6.25 9.37 -15.94
CA VAL A 169 -5.61 8.89 -14.70
C VAL A 169 -4.33 8.13 -15.05
N ASN A 170 -3.23 8.52 -14.44
CA ASN A 170 -1.98 7.80 -14.59
C ASN A 170 -2.06 6.47 -13.81
N LYS A 171 -2.38 5.39 -14.51
CA LYS A 171 -2.45 4.05 -13.91
C LYS A 171 -1.08 3.55 -13.42
N GLU A 172 0.02 4.16 -13.84
CA GLU A 172 1.38 3.81 -13.43
C GLU A 172 1.83 4.54 -12.14
N SER A 173 0.98 5.39 -11.56
CA SER A 173 1.31 6.09 -10.31
C SER A 173 1.44 5.12 -9.13
N TRP A 174 2.42 5.39 -8.26
CA TRP A 174 2.65 4.67 -7.02
C TRP A 174 2.15 5.51 -5.84
N THR A 175 1.51 4.86 -4.87
CA THR A 175 1.10 5.52 -3.61
C THR A 175 2.16 5.41 -2.53
N LEU A 176 3.04 4.40 -2.63
CA LEU A 176 4.19 4.21 -1.75
C LEU A 176 5.47 4.71 -2.42
N THR A 177 6.38 5.25 -1.61
CA THR A 177 7.72 5.64 -2.07
C THR A 177 8.65 4.43 -2.13
N PRO A 178 9.71 4.45 -2.96
CA PRO A 178 10.60 3.29 -3.15
C PRO A 178 11.27 2.77 -1.87
N GLN A 179 11.56 3.62 -0.89
CA GLN A 179 12.16 3.24 0.37
C GLN A 179 11.18 2.69 1.41
N THR A 180 9.90 2.63 1.09
CA THR A 180 8.87 2.13 2.03
C THR A 180 8.98 0.62 2.19
N VAL A 181 8.98 0.14 3.44
CA VAL A 181 8.93 -1.28 3.78
C VAL A 181 7.47 -1.70 3.83
N ASN A 182 6.89 -1.94 2.68
CA ASN A 182 5.52 -2.43 2.51
C ASN A 182 5.32 -2.90 1.06
N ALA A 183 4.17 -3.56 0.79
CA ALA A 183 3.66 -3.86 -0.54
C ALA A 183 2.15 -3.61 -0.55
N TYR A 184 1.50 -3.57 -1.70
CA TYR A 184 0.05 -3.51 -1.78
C TYR A 184 -0.48 -3.94 -3.14
N TYR A 185 -1.69 -4.50 -3.13
CA TYR A 185 -2.52 -4.68 -4.31
C TYR A 185 -3.47 -3.49 -4.49
N ASP A 186 -3.40 -2.83 -5.63
CA ASP A 186 -4.33 -1.78 -6.03
C ASP A 186 -5.46 -2.37 -6.89
N ARG A 187 -6.61 -2.54 -6.28
CA ARG A 187 -7.81 -3.12 -6.92
C ARG A 187 -8.36 -2.26 -8.06
N ALA A 188 -8.22 -0.93 -7.98
CA ALA A 188 -8.71 0.00 -9.01
C ALA A 188 -7.85 -0.03 -10.27
N ASN A 189 -6.59 -0.40 -10.15
CA ASN A 189 -5.64 -0.51 -11.25
C ASN A 189 -5.28 -1.96 -11.60
N ASN A 190 -5.80 -2.94 -10.85
CA ASN A 190 -5.43 -4.35 -10.95
C ASN A 190 -3.91 -4.54 -11.01
N CYS A 191 -3.22 -3.96 -10.05
CA CYS A 191 -1.77 -4.01 -10.00
C CYS A 191 -1.22 -4.28 -8.60
N ILE A 192 -0.03 -4.86 -8.54
CA ILE A 192 0.75 -5.07 -7.33
C ILE A 192 1.94 -4.12 -7.37
N VAL A 193 2.20 -3.47 -6.24
CA VAL A 193 3.36 -2.57 -6.08
C VAL A 193 4.21 -3.07 -4.93
N ILE A 194 5.49 -3.31 -5.22
CA ILE A 194 6.48 -3.85 -4.27
C ILE A 194 7.69 -2.91 -4.26
N PRO A 195 7.72 -1.90 -3.36
CA PRO A 195 8.82 -0.95 -3.26
C PRO A 195 10.16 -1.60 -2.92
N ALA A 196 11.26 -0.97 -3.32
CA ALA A 196 12.62 -1.46 -3.03
C ALA A 196 12.91 -1.61 -1.52
N GLY A 197 12.20 -0.87 -0.67
CA GLY A 197 12.37 -0.92 0.78
C GLY A 197 12.06 -2.27 1.40
N ILE A 198 11.04 -3.00 0.90
CA ILE A 198 10.74 -4.35 1.39
C ILE A 198 11.64 -5.41 0.73
N LEU A 199 12.28 -5.08 -0.40
CA LEU A 199 13.17 -5.96 -1.15
C LEU A 199 14.58 -6.01 -0.53
N GLN A 200 14.64 -6.14 0.79
CA GLN A 200 15.82 -6.22 1.64
C GLN A 200 15.65 -7.34 2.67
N ALA A 201 16.75 -7.72 3.32
CA ALA A 201 16.66 -8.67 4.44
C ALA A 201 15.73 -8.13 5.56
N PRO A 202 14.87 -8.96 6.17
CA PRO A 202 14.84 -10.43 6.06
C PRO A 202 13.99 -11.00 4.92
N TYR A 203 13.28 -10.17 4.15
CA TYR A 203 12.34 -10.64 3.11
C TYR A 203 13.04 -11.12 1.85
N TYR A 204 14.09 -10.41 1.42
CA TYR A 204 14.86 -10.74 0.23
C TYR A 204 16.36 -10.52 0.43
N SER A 205 17.17 -11.38 -0.17
CA SER A 205 18.62 -11.18 -0.30
C SER A 205 19.12 -11.86 -1.58
N PRO A 206 19.96 -11.19 -2.40
CA PRO A 206 20.57 -11.82 -3.58
C PRO A 206 21.52 -12.98 -3.22
N ASN A 207 21.88 -13.12 -1.94
CA ASN A 207 22.74 -14.20 -1.43
C ASN A 207 21.95 -15.33 -0.73
N ALA A 208 20.64 -15.20 -0.60
CA ALA A 208 19.79 -16.26 -0.04
C ALA A 208 19.56 -17.38 -1.07
N SER A 209 19.14 -18.57 -0.61
CA SER A 209 18.67 -19.59 -1.55
C SER A 209 17.36 -19.18 -2.22
N TYR A 210 17.05 -19.81 -3.34
CA TYR A 210 15.77 -19.60 -4.03
C TYR A 210 14.59 -19.83 -3.06
N GLU A 211 14.60 -20.92 -2.31
CA GLU A 211 13.57 -21.26 -1.34
C GLU A 211 13.49 -20.24 -0.19
N GLY A 212 14.65 -19.67 0.20
CA GLY A 212 14.71 -18.60 1.18
C GLY A 212 14.01 -17.33 0.71
N ASN A 213 14.28 -16.90 -0.53
CA ASN A 213 13.61 -15.76 -1.16
C ASN A 213 12.14 -16.06 -1.48
N LEU A 214 11.81 -17.30 -1.89
CA LEU A 214 10.43 -17.73 -2.10
C LEU A 214 9.61 -17.66 -0.80
N GLY A 215 10.12 -18.20 0.30
CA GLY A 215 9.49 -18.13 1.61
C GLY A 215 9.46 -16.73 2.24
N GLY A 216 10.39 -15.85 1.83
CA GLY A 216 10.46 -14.45 2.23
C GLY A 216 9.60 -13.55 1.34
N ILE A 217 10.22 -12.91 0.35
CA ILE A 217 9.51 -11.98 -0.54
C ILE A 217 8.46 -12.67 -1.42
N GLY A 218 8.67 -13.94 -1.76
CA GLY A 218 7.69 -14.71 -2.54
C GLY A 218 6.36 -14.85 -1.81
N SER A 219 6.37 -15.05 -0.49
CA SER A 219 5.13 -15.09 0.31
C SER A 219 4.40 -13.74 0.31
N VAL A 220 5.13 -12.61 0.33
CA VAL A 220 4.54 -11.27 0.21
C VAL A 220 3.92 -11.06 -1.16
N ILE A 221 4.62 -11.44 -2.24
CA ILE A 221 4.10 -11.34 -3.61
C ILE A 221 2.81 -12.17 -3.75
N ALA A 222 2.81 -13.40 -3.24
CA ALA A 222 1.65 -14.28 -3.29
C ALA A 222 0.48 -13.77 -2.43
N HIS A 223 0.75 -13.13 -1.29
CA HIS A 223 -0.24 -12.44 -0.47
C HIS A 223 -0.92 -11.32 -1.27
N GLU A 224 -0.13 -10.44 -1.91
CA GLU A 224 -0.66 -9.34 -2.72
C GLU A 224 -1.46 -9.83 -3.94
N ILE A 225 -1.03 -10.92 -4.60
CA ILE A 225 -1.81 -11.56 -5.67
C ILE A 225 -3.15 -12.05 -5.12
N THR A 226 -3.16 -12.64 -3.92
CA THR A 226 -4.39 -13.16 -3.30
C THR A 226 -5.40 -12.06 -3.03
N HIS A 227 -4.96 -10.83 -2.73
CA HIS A 227 -5.85 -9.69 -2.57
C HIS A 227 -6.70 -9.38 -3.81
N ALA A 228 -6.28 -9.79 -5.00
CA ALA A 228 -7.12 -9.69 -6.20
C ALA A 228 -8.39 -10.55 -6.11
N PHE A 229 -8.39 -11.59 -5.27
CA PHE A 229 -9.42 -12.62 -5.15
C PHE A 229 -10.00 -12.75 -3.73
N ASP A 230 -9.60 -11.92 -2.78
CA ASP A 230 -10.18 -11.87 -1.43
C ASP A 230 -11.63 -11.35 -1.45
N ASN A 231 -12.27 -11.24 -0.28
CA ASN A 231 -13.66 -10.78 -0.16
C ASN A 231 -13.91 -9.34 -0.61
N VAL A 232 -12.86 -8.55 -0.81
CA VAL A 232 -12.92 -7.17 -1.33
C VAL A 232 -12.50 -7.13 -2.80
N GLY A 233 -11.31 -7.65 -3.12
CA GLY A 233 -10.75 -7.64 -4.47
C GLY A 233 -11.59 -8.45 -5.46
N SER A 234 -12.25 -9.53 -5.01
CA SER A 234 -13.17 -10.34 -5.83
C SER A 234 -14.35 -9.57 -6.42
N GLN A 235 -14.66 -8.37 -5.91
CA GLN A 235 -15.73 -7.51 -6.42
C GLN A 235 -15.30 -6.66 -7.62
N PHE A 236 -14.00 -6.64 -7.95
CA PHE A 236 -13.42 -5.85 -9.04
C PHE A 236 -13.04 -6.76 -10.21
N ASP A 237 -13.34 -6.31 -11.43
CA ASP A 237 -12.91 -7.02 -12.65
C ASP A 237 -11.43 -6.77 -12.98
N LYS A 238 -10.97 -7.36 -14.09
CA LYS A 238 -9.59 -7.22 -14.58
C LYS A 238 -9.17 -5.80 -14.94
N ASP A 239 -10.14 -4.91 -15.20
CA ASP A 239 -9.91 -3.51 -15.54
C ASP A 239 -10.00 -2.58 -14.32
N GLY A 240 -10.26 -3.14 -13.13
CA GLY A 240 -10.39 -2.41 -11.87
C GLY A 240 -11.75 -1.78 -11.64
N ASN A 241 -12.77 -2.15 -12.39
CA ASN A 241 -14.13 -1.68 -12.18
C ASN A 241 -14.85 -2.55 -11.14
N LEU A 242 -15.67 -1.92 -10.32
CA LEU A 242 -16.60 -2.62 -9.44
C LEU A 242 -17.67 -3.29 -10.32
N ASN A 243 -17.53 -4.58 -10.55
CA ASN A 243 -18.32 -5.34 -11.49
C ASN A 243 -18.52 -6.77 -10.98
N ASP A 244 -19.77 -7.25 -11.03
CA ASP A 244 -20.08 -8.65 -10.68
C ASP A 244 -19.77 -9.56 -11.88
N TRP A 245 -18.66 -10.27 -11.79
CA TRP A 245 -18.16 -11.18 -12.81
C TRP A 245 -18.34 -12.67 -12.43
N TRP A 246 -18.91 -12.92 -11.24
CA TRP A 246 -19.12 -14.26 -10.72
C TRP A 246 -20.40 -14.90 -11.27
N LYS A 247 -20.40 -16.23 -11.39
CA LYS A 247 -21.67 -16.95 -11.36
C LYS A 247 -22.24 -16.95 -9.95
N ALA A 248 -23.55 -16.84 -9.84
CA ALA A 248 -24.22 -16.71 -8.54
C ALA A 248 -23.93 -17.89 -7.59
N GLU A 249 -23.85 -19.10 -8.14
CA GLU A 249 -23.56 -20.33 -7.39
C GLU A 249 -22.12 -20.30 -6.85
N ASP A 250 -21.15 -19.91 -7.66
CA ASP A 250 -19.74 -19.83 -7.30
C ASP A 250 -19.51 -18.73 -6.25
N PHE A 251 -20.15 -17.56 -6.42
CA PHE A 251 -20.10 -16.49 -5.42
C PHE A 251 -20.71 -16.91 -4.09
N SER A 252 -21.81 -17.70 -4.13
CA SER A 252 -22.42 -18.27 -2.92
C SER A 252 -21.47 -19.25 -2.22
N ALA A 253 -20.77 -20.12 -2.97
CA ALA A 253 -19.79 -21.05 -2.44
C ALA A 253 -18.59 -20.30 -1.81
N PHE A 254 -18.06 -19.29 -2.51
CA PHE A 254 -17.00 -18.41 -1.98
C PHE A 254 -17.40 -17.75 -0.66
N ASN A 255 -18.63 -17.19 -0.59
CA ASN A 255 -19.11 -16.58 0.65
C ASN A 255 -19.30 -17.59 1.80
N GLN A 256 -19.55 -18.86 1.51
CA GLN A 256 -19.58 -19.90 2.55
C GLN A 256 -18.17 -20.20 3.07
N ILE A 257 -17.16 -20.25 2.19
CA ILE A 257 -15.75 -20.39 2.57
C ILE A 257 -15.33 -19.18 3.44
N CYS A 258 -15.65 -17.96 3.02
CA CYS A 258 -15.38 -16.75 3.82
C CYS A 258 -15.96 -16.83 5.23
N LYS A 259 -17.20 -17.34 5.38
CA LYS A 259 -17.81 -17.54 6.72
C LYS A 259 -17.09 -18.57 7.57
N GLN A 260 -16.50 -19.60 6.96
CA GLN A 260 -15.68 -20.56 7.69
C GLN A 260 -14.40 -19.89 8.21
N PHE A 261 -13.72 -19.08 7.38
CA PHE A 261 -12.58 -18.29 7.81
C PHE A 261 -12.93 -17.39 9.00
N VAL A 262 -14.00 -16.61 8.90
CA VAL A 262 -14.46 -15.75 10.02
C VAL A 262 -14.65 -16.59 11.27
N SER A 263 -15.38 -17.72 11.18
CA SER A 263 -15.66 -18.57 12.35
C SER A 263 -14.40 -19.20 12.97
N GLU A 264 -13.37 -19.50 12.19
CA GLU A 264 -12.12 -20.04 12.73
C GLU A 264 -11.27 -18.95 13.40
N TYR A 265 -11.17 -17.79 12.78
CA TYR A 265 -10.38 -16.67 13.35
C TYR A 265 -11.04 -16.06 14.58
N ASP A 266 -12.38 -16.01 14.67
CA ASP A 266 -13.12 -15.57 15.86
C ASP A 266 -12.81 -16.39 17.11
N LYS A 267 -12.24 -17.60 16.97
CA LYS A 267 -11.84 -18.46 18.10
C LYS A 267 -10.43 -18.17 18.62
N LEU A 268 -9.64 -17.40 17.88
CA LEU A 268 -8.25 -17.13 18.25
C LEU A 268 -8.19 -16.03 19.31
N GLU A 269 -7.74 -16.40 20.49
CA GLU A 269 -7.50 -15.49 21.59
C GLU A 269 -6.08 -14.93 21.48
N VAL A 270 -5.96 -13.59 21.39
CA VAL A 270 -4.68 -12.89 21.25
C VAL A 270 -4.16 -12.33 22.57
N MET A 271 -5.07 -12.05 23.49
CA MET A 271 -4.81 -11.66 24.88
C MET A 271 -5.97 -12.18 25.74
N ASP A 272 -5.77 -12.26 27.04
CA ASP A 272 -6.76 -12.78 28.00
C ASP A 272 -8.14 -12.08 27.82
N GLY A 273 -9.13 -12.85 27.34
CA GLY A 273 -10.48 -12.38 27.04
C GLY A 273 -10.61 -11.53 25.75
N CYS A 274 -9.55 -11.39 24.94
CA CYS A 274 -9.57 -10.62 23.69
C CYS A 274 -9.33 -11.53 22.50
N PHE A 275 -10.34 -11.64 21.64
CA PHE A 275 -10.34 -12.50 20.45
C PHE A 275 -10.17 -11.69 19.18
N VAL A 276 -9.68 -12.36 18.11
CA VAL A 276 -9.63 -11.78 16.78
C VAL A 276 -11.08 -11.51 16.30
N ASP A 277 -11.31 -10.37 15.67
CA ASP A 277 -12.51 -10.15 14.86
C ASP A 277 -12.26 -10.70 13.45
N GLY A 278 -12.66 -11.96 13.25
CA GLY A 278 -12.42 -12.66 11.99
C GLY A 278 -13.12 -12.01 10.79
N LYS A 279 -14.19 -11.23 11.02
CA LYS A 279 -14.84 -10.47 9.95
C LYS A 279 -14.03 -9.24 9.57
N LEU A 280 -13.46 -8.53 10.55
CA LEU A 280 -12.61 -7.37 10.32
C LEU A 280 -11.32 -7.76 9.60
N THR A 281 -10.73 -8.89 9.97
CA THR A 281 -9.44 -9.36 9.44
C THR A 281 -9.57 -10.28 8.21
N LEU A 282 -10.78 -10.52 7.70
CA LEU A 282 -11.05 -11.53 6.69
C LEU A 282 -10.19 -11.41 5.42
N SER A 283 -10.03 -10.19 4.90
CA SER A 283 -9.25 -9.92 3.69
C SER A 283 -7.79 -10.36 3.87
N GLU A 284 -7.16 -9.95 4.97
CA GLU A 284 -5.78 -10.28 5.30
C GLU A 284 -5.62 -11.79 5.58
N ASN A 285 -6.57 -12.40 6.27
CA ASN A 285 -6.54 -13.84 6.55
C ASN A 285 -6.63 -14.68 5.27
N ILE A 286 -7.44 -14.26 4.29
CA ILE A 286 -7.52 -14.92 2.98
C ILE A 286 -6.20 -14.72 2.23
N ALA A 287 -5.63 -13.50 2.24
CA ALA A 287 -4.40 -13.18 1.56
C ALA A 287 -3.21 -13.98 2.11
N ASP A 288 -3.08 -14.09 3.43
CA ASP A 288 -2.03 -14.87 4.09
C ASP A 288 -2.12 -16.37 3.77
N ILE A 289 -3.31 -16.96 3.90
CA ILE A 289 -3.47 -18.41 3.66
C ILE A 289 -3.33 -18.72 2.17
N GLY A 290 -3.92 -17.91 1.30
CA GLY A 290 -3.81 -18.08 -0.14
C GLY A 290 -2.38 -17.92 -0.64
N GLY A 291 -1.68 -16.90 -0.16
CA GLY A 291 -0.29 -16.64 -0.45
C GLY A 291 0.63 -17.78 0.01
N MET A 292 0.50 -18.20 1.27
CA MET A 292 1.27 -19.29 1.82
C MET A 292 1.02 -20.60 1.08
N ALA A 293 -0.25 -20.93 0.77
CA ALA A 293 -0.59 -22.13 0.02
C ALA A 293 0.03 -22.12 -1.39
N CYS A 294 0.08 -20.97 -2.04
CA CYS A 294 0.71 -20.81 -3.36
C CYS A 294 2.24 -21.03 -3.32
N VAL A 295 2.89 -20.54 -2.28
CA VAL A 295 4.36 -20.66 -2.11
C VAL A 295 4.80 -22.09 -1.77
N LEU A 296 3.92 -22.89 -1.16
CA LEU A 296 4.20 -24.28 -0.80
C LEU A 296 4.06 -25.27 -1.97
N ASP A 297 3.34 -24.91 -3.02
CA ASP A 297 3.19 -25.68 -4.27
C ASP A 297 4.31 -25.39 -5.26
#